data_7fa26fb67312aa2d8908341552e1d4c7
#
_entry.id   7fa26fb67312aa2d8908341552e1d4c7
#
_cell.length_a   1.000
_cell.length_b   1.000
_cell.length_c   1.000
_cell.angle_alpha   90.00
_cell.angle_beta   90.00
_cell.angle_gamma   90.00
#
_symmetry.space_group_name_H-M   'P 1'
#
loop_
_entity.id
_entity.type
_entity.pdbx_description
1 polymer ?
#
loop_
_entity_poly.entity_id
_entity_poly.type
_entity_poly.pdbx_seq_one_letter_code
_entity_poly.pdbx_strand_id
1 'polypeptide(L)'
;MEKVNSVILVDKSDEKLGELFSDLKNATDFELRKFAKDNHIVCQTMTLGSACDKYSIVDSLSKVNERPFLFFVYAHGREDAIVVEGECVISSNENYYVLSNAVVYTLSCYNGGELADMLLDNKLRLFV
;
A
#
# COMPACT_ATOMS: atom_id res chain seq x y z
N MET A 1 8.47 17.51 -16.16
CA MET A 1 9.04 16.60 -15.17
C MET A 1 8.02 15.50 -14.85
N GLU A 2 8.44 14.27 -14.94
CA GLU A 2 7.56 13.13 -14.70
C GLU A 2 7.18 13.03 -13.22
N LYS A 3 5.93 12.66 -12.97
CA LYS A 3 5.38 12.57 -11.63
C LYS A 3 4.93 11.14 -11.33
N VAL A 4 5.35 10.62 -10.18
CA VAL A 4 4.97 9.30 -9.69
C VAL A 4 4.24 9.47 -8.36
N ASN A 5 3.09 8.84 -8.22
CA ASN A 5 2.39 8.77 -6.94
C ASN A 5 2.81 7.50 -6.20
N SER A 6 3.01 7.63 -4.90
CA SER A 6 3.25 6.49 -4.02
C SER A 6 2.38 6.60 -2.77
N VAL A 7 1.92 5.46 -2.29
CA VAL A 7 1.13 5.36 -1.06
C VAL A 7 1.82 4.36 -0.14
N ILE A 8 2.01 4.75 1.10
CA ILE A 8 2.55 3.88 2.15
C ILE A 8 1.44 3.65 3.17
N LEU A 9 0.96 2.43 3.25
CA LEU A 9 0.00 2.00 4.27
C LEU A 9 0.77 1.36 5.42
N VAL A 10 0.66 1.93 6.62
CA VAL A 10 1.42 1.49 7.77
C VAL A 10 0.53 1.34 9.00
N ASP A 11 0.56 0.18 9.65
CA ASP A 11 -0.13 -0.06 10.91
C ASP A 11 0.85 0.11 12.07
N LYS A 12 0.84 1.28 12.69
CA LYS A 12 1.69 1.60 13.84
C LYS A 12 1.08 1.13 15.17
N SER A 13 -0.16 0.69 15.16
CA SER A 13 -0.90 0.33 16.38
C SER A 13 -0.52 -1.03 16.93
N ASP A 14 0.11 -1.89 16.14
CA ASP A 14 0.48 -3.24 16.57
C ASP A 14 1.53 -3.18 17.68
N GLU A 15 1.26 -3.89 18.80
CA GLU A 15 2.15 -3.89 19.96
C GLU A 15 3.52 -4.51 19.69
N LYS A 16 3.59 -5.48 18.77
CA LYS A 16 4.82 -6.22 18.47
C LYS A 16 5.56 -5.68 17.26
N LEU A 17 4.83 -5.33 16.20
CA LEU A 17 5.39 -4.99 14.90
C LEU A 17 5.23 -3.52 14.52
N GLY A 18 4.48 -2.74 15.28
CA GLY A 18 4.21 -1.34 14.95
C GLY A 18 5.47 -0.50 14.80
N GLU A 19 6.46 -0.70 15.66
CA GLU A 19 7.74 0.01 15.55
C GLU A 19 8.51 -0.41 14.31
N LEU A 20 8.56 -1.71 14.00
CA LEU A 20 9.18 -2.21 12.78
C LEU A 20 8.49 -1.64 11.53
N PHE A 21 7.17 -1.65 11.49
CA PHE A 21 6.41 -1.08 10.39
C PHE A 21 6.69 0.41 10.22
N SER A 22 6.79 1.15 11.32
CA SER A 22 7.13 2.57 11.31
C SER A 22 8.55 2.81 10.76
N ASP A 23 9.51 2.00 11.16
CA ASP A 23 10.89 2.08 10.67
C ASP A 23 10.96 1.77 9.16
N LEU A 24 10.22 0.78 8.70
CA LEU A 24 10.14 0.43 7.29
C LEU A 24 9.49 1.55 6.47
N LYS A 25 8.46 2.19 7.00
CA LYS A 25 7.83 3.37 6.38
C LYS A 25 8.86 4.49 6.20
N ASN A 26 9.62 4.79 7.23
CA ASN A 26 10.63 5.86 7.19
C ASN A 26 11.75 5.53 6.20
N ALA A 27 12.21 4.29 6.16
CA ALA A 27 13.22 3.85 5.21
C ALA A 27 12.71 3.95 3.76
N THR A 28 11.47 3.54 3.52
CA THR A 28 10.84 3.62 2.20
C THR A 28 10.72 5.08 1.74
N ASP A 29 10.26 5.96 2.61
CA ASP A 29 10.14 7.39 2.31
C ASP A 29 11.50 8.01 1.95
N PHE A 30 12.52 7.66 2.70
CA PHE A 30 13.90 8.11 2.43
C PHE A 30 14.37 7.65 1.04
N GLU A 31 14.21 6.37 0.72
CA GLU A 31 14.63 5.81 -0.57
C GLU A 31 13.83 6.38 -1.75
N LEU A 32 12.53 6.63 -1.57
CA LEU A 32 11.71 7.25 -2.61
C LEU A 32 12.18 8.68 -2.92
N ARG A 33 12.52 9.46 -1.90
CA ARG A 33 13.04 10.81 -2.07
C ARG A 33 14.38 10.80 -2.79
N LYS A 34 15.26 9.89 -2.42
CA LYS A 34 16.57 9.73 -3.07
C LYS A 34 16.40 9.33 -4.53
N PHE A 35 15.56 8.37 -4.82
CA PHE A 35 15.25 7.92 -6.19
C PHE A 35 14.71 9.08 -7.04
N ALA A 36 13.78 9.84 -6.49
CA ALA A 36 13.19 10.99 -7.19
C ALA A 36 14.25 12.04 -7.53
N LYS A 37 15.12 12.35 -6.58
CA LYS A 37 16.21 13.30 -6.80
C LYS A 37 17.21 12.81 -7.86
N ASP A 38 17.64 11.55 -7.77
CA ASP A 38 18.64 10.98 -8.67
C ASP A 38 18.12 10.84 -10.10
N ASN A 39 16.82 10.69 -10.30
CA ASN A 39 16.20 10.48 -11.59
C ASN A 39 15.43 11.70 -12.13
N HIS A 40 15.51 12.84 -11.47
CA HIS A 40 14.83 14.08 -11.86
C HIS A 40 13.33 13.90 -12.07
N ILE A 41 12.68 13.17 -11.16
CA ILE A 41 11.24 12.98 -11.15
C ILE A 41 10.64 13.57 -9.87
N VAL A 42 9.32 13.81 -9.88
CA VAL A 42 8.57 14.21 -8.70
C VAL A 42 7.86 12.98 -8.14
N CYS A 43 8.19 12.58 -6.91
CA CYS A 43 7.50 11.51 -6.22
C CYS A 43 6.59 12.12 -5.15
N GLN A 44 5.28 12.02 -5.35
CA GLN A 44 4.31 12.44 -4.34
C GLN A 44 3.95 11.24 -3.48
N THR A 45 4.25 11.34 -2.19
CA THR A 45 4.04 10.24 -1.24
C THR A 45 2.92 10.61 -0.27
N MET A 46 1.98 9.69 -0.11
CA MET A 46 0.89 9.77 0.86
C MET A 46 1.05 8.64 1.87
N THR A 47 0.96 8.96 3.16
CA THR A 47 0.97 7.95 4.22
C THR A 47 -0.43 7.75 4.77
N LEU A 48 -0.89 6.51 4.76
CA LEU A 48 -2.16 6.08 5.34
C LEU A 48 -1.87 5.09 6.47
N GLY A 49 -2.75 4.97 7.43
CA GLY A 49 -2.53 3.98 8.48
C GLY A 49 -3.46 4.11 9.67
N SER A 50 -2.91 3.93 10.85
CA SER A 50 -3.66 3.77 12.09
C SER A 50 -4.58 4.93 12.47
N ALA A 51 -4.30 6.14 11.99
CA ALA A 51 -5.16 7.29 12.22
C ALA A 51 -6.30 7.40 11.19
N CYS A 52 -6.33 6.52 10.20
CA CYS A 52 -7.31 6.53 9.11
C CYS A 52 -8.28 5.37 9.29
N ASP A 53 -9.57 5.61 9.08
CA ASP A 53 -10.53 4.52 9.01
C ASP A 53 -10.49 3.86 7.63
N LYS A 54 -11.15 2.71 7.51
CA LYS A 54 -11.25 1.96 6.26
C LYS A 54 -11.75 2.82 5.11
N TYR A 55 -12.76 3.66 5.38
CA TYR A 55 -13.37 4.50 4.39
C TYR A 55 -12.39 5.51 3.79
N SER A 56 -11.61 6.16 4.65
CA SER A 56 -10.59 7.11 4.24
C SER A 56 -9.48 6.45 3.43
N ILE A 57 -9.06 5.25 3.82
CA ILE A 57 -8.04 4.48 3.11
C ILE A 57 -8.53 4.13 1.70
N VAL A 58 -9.72 3.57 1.59
CA VAL A 58 -10.30 3.17 0.31
C VAL A 58 -10.52 4.37 -0.61
N ASP A 59 -11.05 5.48 -0.07
CA ASP A 59 -11.26 6.71 -0.83
C ASP A 59 -9.95 7.28 -1.37
N SER A 60 -8.92 7.33 -0.55
CA SER A 60 -7.60 7.83 -0.95
C SER A 60 -6.98 6.96 -2.05
N LEU A 61 -7.05 5.63 -1.91
CA LEU A 61 -6.56 4.71 -2.92
C LEU A 61 -7.34 4.83 -4.23
N SER A 62 -8.65 4.97 -4.15
CA SER A 62 -9.51 5.13 -5.31
C SER A 62 -9.12 6.36 -6.15
N LYS A 63 -8.80 7.47 -5.48
CA LYS A 63 -8.36 8.70 -6.14
C LYS A 63 -6.99 8.54 -6.82
N VAL A 64 -6.06 7.88 -6.14
CA VAL A 64 -4.71 7.66 -6.68
C VAL A 64 -4.73 6.65 -7.83
N ASN A 65 -5.67 5.71 -7.82
CA ASN A 65 -5.78 4.61 -8.78
C ASN A 65 -6.19 5.06 -10.21
N GLU A 66 -6.33 6.33 -10.46
CA GLU A 66 -6.57 6.86 -11.82
C GLU A 66 -5.37 6.66 -12.74
N ARG A 67 -4.16 6.52 -12.17
CA ARG A 67 -2.89 6.32 -12.89
C ARG A 67 -2.06 5.26 -12.17
N PRO A 68 -1.07 4.66 -12.85
CA PRO A 68 -0.14 3.75 -12.18
C PRO A 68 0.53 4.40 -10.97
N PHE A 69 0.59 3.68 -9.86
CA PHE A 69 1.18 4.17 -8.62
C PHE A 69 1.87 3.03 -7.86
N LEU A 70 2.76 3.43 -6.95
CA LEU A 70 3.45 2.51 -6.05
C LEU A 70 2.66 2.38 -4.75
N PHE A 71 2.47 1.17 -4.27
CA PHE A 71 1.76 0.90 -3.03
C PHE A 71 2.59 0.00 -2.12
N PHE A 72 3.05 0.56 -1.02
CA PHE A 72 3.83 -0.14 0.00
C PHE A 72 2.94 -0.43 1.19
N VAL A 73 2.92 -1.68 1.66
CA VAL A 73 2.06 -2.11 2.75
C VAL A 73 2.91 -2.69 3.88
N TYR A 74 2.85 -2.05 5.03
CA TYR A 74 3.50 -2.50 6.27
C TYR A 74 2.41 -2.66 7.34
N ALA A 75 1.71 -3.77 7.28
CA ALA A 75 0.53 -4.05 8.10
C ALA A 75 0.33 -5.56 8.23
N HIS A 76 -0.67 -5.97 8.99
CA HIS A 76 -1.07 -7.37 9.02
C HIS A 76 -1.84 -7.76 7.76
N GLY A 77 -1.86 -9.06 7.48
CA GLY A 77 -2.57 -9.58 6.34
C GLY A 77 -3.16 -10.95 6.59
N ARG A 78 -4.14 -11.30 5.75
CA ARG A 78 -4.69 -12.64 5.60
C ARG A 78 -4.56 -13.01 4.13
N GLU A 79 -4.88 -14.25 3.77
CA GLU A 79 -4.84 -14.68 2.37
C GLU A 79 -5.69 -13.79 1.44
N ASP A 80 -6.80 -13.28 1.95
CA ASP A 80 -7.80 -12.52 1.20
C ASP A 80 -7.84 -11.03 1.52
N ALA A 81 -7.00 -10.53 2.43
CA ALA A 81 -7.14 -9.15 2.91
C ALA A 81 -5.87 -8.54 3.48
N ILE A 82 -5.81 -7.21 3.42
CA ILE A 82 -4.89 -6.36 4.18
C ILE A 82 -5.63 -5.88 5.42
N VAL A 83 -5.00 -6.00 6.59
CA VAL A 83 -5.62 -5.72 7.88
C VAL A 83 -4.89 -4.59 8.59
N VAL A 84 -5.62 -3.54 9.00
CA VAL A 84 -5.11 -2.42 9.78
C VAL A 84 -5.98 -2.28 11.03
N GLU A 85 -5.36 -2.29 12.20
CA GLU A 85 -6.06 -2.22 13.50
C GLU A 85 -7.17 -3.26 13.66
N GLY A 86 -6.93 -4.48 13.15
CA GLY A 86 -7.89 -5.56 13.23
C GLY A 86 -9.02 -5.49 12.20
N GLU A 87 -9.06 -4.47 11.36
CA GLU A 87 -10.07 -4.31 10.32
C GLU A 87 -9.51 -4.67 8.94
N CYS A 88 -10.25 -5.46 8.17
CA CYS A 88 -9.92 -5.75 6.77
C CYS A 88 -10.20 -4.51 5.92
N VAL A 89 -9.15 -3.81 5.50
CA VAL A 89 -9.30 -2.56 4.74
C VAL A 89 -9.37 -2.79 3.23
N ILE A 90 -8.60 -3.72 2.71
CA ILE A 90 -8.64 -4.15 1.31
C ILE A 90 -8.82 -5.66 1.29
N SER A 91 -9.79 -6.15 0.53
CA SER A 91 -10.04 -7.58 0.45
C SER A 91 -10.44 -8.04 -0.96
N SER A 92 -10.24 -9.34 -1.23
CA SER A 92 -10.63 -9.96 -2.49
C SER A 92 -12.16 -9.99 -2.69
N ASN A 93 -12.94 -9.84 -1.62
CA ASN A 93 -14.40 -9.92 -1.65
C ASN A 93 -15.09 -8.55 -1.79
N GLU A 94 -14.38 -7.46 -1.59
CA GLU A 94 -15.03 -6.15 -1.45
C GLU A 94 -14.47 -5.08 -2.37
N ASN A 95 -13.20 -4.70 -2.18
CA ASN A 95 -12.69 -3.44 -2.74
C ASN A 95 -11.33 -3.56 -3.42
N TYR A 96 -10.95 -4.77 -3.82
CA TYR A 96 -9.66 -5.04 -4.48
C TYR A 96 -9.43 -4.15 -5.72
N TYR A 97 -10.48 -3.70 -6.39
CA TYR A 97 -10.39 -2.92 -7.62
C TYR A 97 -9.71 -1.56 -7.45
N VAL A 98 -9.61 -1.04 -6.22
CA VAL A 98 -8.89 0.23 -5.96
C VAL A 98 -7.39 0.11 -6.18
N LEU A 99 -6.87 -1.09 -6.37
CA LEU A 99 -5.45 -1.36 -6.62
C LEU A 99 -5.16 -1.77 -8.07
N SER A 100 -6.10 -1.62 -8.99
CA SER A 100 -5.94 -2.12 -10.38
C SER A 100 -4.75 -1.49 -11.13
N ASN A 101 -4.33 -0.29 -10.77
CA ASN A 101 -3.16 0.38 -11.37
C ASN A 101 -1.92 0.37 -10.45
N ALA A 102 -1.97 -0.37 -9.35
CA ALA A 102 -0.89 -0.37 -8.38
C ALA A 102 0.26 -1.30 -8.79
N VAL A 103 1.46 -0.91 -8.37
CA VAL A 103 2.57 -1.83 -8.16
C VAL A 103 2.65 -2.03 -6.65
N VAL A 104 2.32 -3.23 -6.18
CA VAL A 104 2.18 -3.52 -4.75
C VAL A 104 3.41 -4.22 -4.21
N TYR A 105 4.00 -3.64 -3.17
CA TYR A 105 5.03 -4.27 -2.35
C TYR A 105 4.49 -4.40 -0.92
N THR A 106 4.46 -5.60 -0.38
CA THR A 106 3.85 -5.83 0.92
C THR A 106 4.73 -6.67 1.85
N LEU A 107 4.73 -6.32 3.13
CA LEU A 107 5.19 -7.14 4.23
C LEU A 107 4.00 -7.56 5.11
N SER A 108 2.88 -7.83 4.50
CA SER A 108 1.71 -8.39 5.17
C SER A 108 1.72 -9.91 5.03
N CYS A 109 1.47 -10.62 6.12
CA CYS A 109 1.42 -12.07 6.11
C CYS A 109 0.30 -12.57 5.18
N TYR A 110 0.58 -13.61 4.39
CA TYR A 110 -0.38 -14.32 3.53
C TYR A 110 -0.96 -13.54 2.35
N ASN A 111 -0.59 -12.29 2.11
CA ASN A 111 -1.14 -11.52 0.98
C ASN A 111 -0.69 -12.06 -0.39
N GLY A 112 0.29 -12.95 -0.45
CA GLY A 112 0.67 -13.62 -1.69
C GLY A 112 -0.30 -14.74 -2.13
N GLY A 113 -1.36 -15.02 -1.35
CA GLY A 113 -2.37 -16.01 -1.67
C GLY A 113 -3.53 -15.46 -2.48
N GLU A 114 -4.75 -15.58 -1.94
CA GLU A 114 -5.99 -15.24 -2.65
C GLU A 114 -6.06 -13.79 -3.12
N LEU A 115 -5.64 -12.84 -2.26
CA LEU A 115 -5.68 -11.42 -2.61
C LEU A 115 -4.78 -11.12 -3.81
N ALA A 116 -3.54 -11.64 -3.80
CA ALA A 116 -2.61 -11.43 -4.90
C ALA A 116 -3.15 -12.00 -6.21
N ASP A 117 -3.71 -13.21 -6.19
CA ASP A 117 -4.31 -13.85 -7.35
C ASP A 117 -5.46 -13.01 -7.91
N MET A 118 -6.36 -12.54 -7.05
CA MET A 118 -7.48 -11.70 -7.45
C MET A 118 -7.01 -10.38 -8.07
N LEU A 119 -6.00 -9.75 -7.50
CA LEU A 119 -5.46 -8.50 -8.00
C LEU A 119 -4.78 -8.68 -9.36
N LEU A 120 -3.98 -9.71 -9.53
CA LEU A 120 -3.30 -10.00 -10.80
C LEU A 120 -4.31 -10.34 -11.90
N ASP A 121 -5.37 -11.08 -11.60
CA ASP A 121 -6.44 -11.38 -12.56
C ASP A 121 -7.21 -10.12 -12.97
N ASN A 122 -7.22 -9.08 -12.15
CA ASN A 122 -7.92 -7.82 -12.38
C ASN A 122 -6.98 -6.67 -12.75
N LYS A 123 -5.90 -6.98 -13.44
CA LYS A 123 -4.97 -6.02 -14.09
C LYS A 123 -4.06 -5.25 -13.14
N LEU A 124 -3.83 -5.72 -11.91
CA LEU A 124 -2.77 -5.19 -11.07
C LEU A 124 -1.45 -5.22 -11.85
N ARG A 125 -0.64 -4.18 -11.74
CA ARG A 125 0.62 -4.08 -12.49
C ARG A 125 1.66 -5.08 -12.01
N LEU A 126 1.82 -5.22 -10.70
CA LEU A 126 2.80 -6.11 -10.09
C LEU A 126 2.49 -6.28 -8.61
N PHE A 127 2.70 -7.48 -8.10
CA PHE A 127 2.57 -7.79 -6.67
C PHE A 127 3.87 -8.46 -6.18
N VAL A 128 4.49 -7.87 -5.19
CA VAL A 128 5.74 -8.37 -4.60
C VAL A 128 5.59 -8.69 -3.12
#